data_721022e2bb1522a21850b4e60fd0a08a
#
_entry.id   721022e2bb1522a21850b4e60fd0a08a
#
_cell.length_a   1.000
_cell.length_b   1.000
_cell.length_c   1.000
_cell.angle_alpha   90.00
_cell.angle_beta   90.00
_cell.angle_gamma   90.00
#
_symmetry.space_group_name_H-M   'P 1'
#
loop_
_entity.id
_entity.type
_entity.pdbx_description
1 polymer ?
#
loop_
_entity_poly.entity_id
_entity_poly.type
_entity_poly.pdbx_seq_one_letter_code
_entity_poly.pdbx_strand_id
1 'polypeptide(L)'
;WARESGLAWLEDPSNLDRRFDRNYLRLEVLPVLRRRWPAAARTVGRVALQAAEALEVEAAVAASDLAAVEDGSAISLERLRGLPEPRQRQVLRAWLRRAGLPLPSARTLAALLHDVTRSADDRVPCVNWPGARVYRYRGRLFGTAGDNEATGAPPGGIWHPGTVFDLGSLG
;
A
#
# COMPACT_ATOMS: atom_id res chain seq x y z
N TRP A 1 39.54 -5.07 9.80
CA TRP A 1 39.64 -6.53 9.87
C TRP A 1 40.29 -7.12 8.61
N ALA A 2 39.69 -6.97 7.38
CA ALA A 2 40.26 -7.57 6.15
C ALA A 2 41.69 -7.12 5.86
N ARG A 3 42.04 -5.85 6.03
CA ARG A 3 43.42 -5.33 5.94
C ARG A 3 44.34 -5.90 6.99
N GLU A 4 43.88 -6.01 8.23
CA GLU A 4 44.63 -6.59 9.33
C GLU A 4 44.88 -8.09 9.14
N SER A 5 43.94 -8.77 8.44
CA SER A 5 44.06 -10.21 8.12
C SER A 5 44.84 -10.50 6.84
N GLY A 6 45.41 -9.48 6.18
CA GLY A 6 46.21 -9.65 4.95
C GLY A 6 45.45 -10.15 3.73
N LEU A 7 44.12 -10.04 3.73
CA LEU A 7 43.29 -10.47 2.61
C LEU A 7 43.43 -9.50 1.42
N ALA A 8 43.71 -10.03 0.25
CA ALA A 8 43.66 -9.28 -1.00
C ALA A 8 42.20 -9.23 -1.51
N TRP A 9 41.72 -8.05 -1.85
CA TRP A 9 40.42 -7.89 -2.48
C TRP A 9 40.53 -6.96 -3.69
N LEU A 10 39.65 -7.17 -4.66
CA LEU A 10 39.50 -6.28 -5.80
C LEU A 10 38.59 -5.11 -5.39
N GLU A 11 39.07 -3.87 -5.54
CA GLU A 11 38.22 -2.70 -5.42
C GLU A 11 37.48 -2.48 -6.74
N ASP A 12 36.15 -2.58 -6.72
CA ASP A 12 35.33 -2.26 -7.87
C ASP A 12 35.34 -0.73 -8.07
N PRO A 13 35.79 -0.22 -9.23
CA PRO A 13 35.81 1.22 -9.53
C PRO A 13 34.44 1.88 -9.41
N SER A 14 33.37 1.12 -9.61
CA SER A 14 31.99 1.63 -9.48
C SER A 14 31.65 2.07 -8.05
N ASN A 15 32.40 1.62 -7.03
CA ASN A 15 32.22 2.05 -5.65
C ASN A 15 32.58 3.53 -5.40
N LEU A 16 33.34 4.14 -6.31
CA LEU A 16 33.72 5.55 -6.26
C LEU A 16 32.85 6.42 -7.20
N ASP A 17 32.02 5.81 -8.03
CA ASP A 17 31.20 6.51 -8.99
C ASP A 17 30.05 7.25 -8.28
N ARG A 18 30.14 8.59 -8.26
CA ARG A 18 29.20 9.48 -7.60
C ARG A 18 27.86 9.64 -8.33
N ARG A 19 27.71 9.09 -9.53
CA ARG A 19 26.42 9.06 -10.25
C ARG A 19 25.41 8.17 -9.53
N PHE A 20 25.89 7.22 -8.70
CA PHE A 20 25.02 6.41 -7.86
C PHE A 20 24.73 7.13 -6.54
N ASP A 21 23.46 7.34 -6.23
CA ASP A 21 23.01 8.03 -5.00
C ASP A 21 23.64 7.47 -3.72
N ARG A 22 23.76 6.15 -3.63
CA ARG A 22 24.42 5.50 -2.48
C ARG A 22 25.87 5.94 -2.28
N ASN A 23 26.62 6.09 -3.37
CA ASN A 23 28.02 6.53 -3.32
C ASN A 23 28.11 8.01 -3.03
N TYR A 24 27.26 8.83 -3.66
CA TYR A 24 27.17 10.26 -3.39
C TYR A 24 26.88 10.51 -1.90
N LEU A 25 25.87 9.85 -1.35
CA LEU A 25 25.56 9.94 0.08
C LEU A 25 26.77 9.55 0.95
N ARG A 26 27.43 8.44 0.65
CA ARG A 26 28.57 7.92 1.43
C ARG A 26 29.78 8.81 1.35
N LEU A 27 30.10 9.33 0.17
CA LEU A 27 31.35 10.04 -0.09
C LEU A 27 31.25 11.54 0.17
N GLU A 28 30.09 12.14 -0.09
CA GLU A 28 29.90 13.60 -0.01
C GLU A 28 29.04 14.02 1.19
N VAL A 29 27.88 13.42 1.37
CA VAL A 29 26.90 13.91 2.35
C VAL A 29 27.23 13.43 3.77
N LEU A 30 27.47 12.14 3.96
CA LEU A 30 27.74 11.58 5.28
C LEU A 30 28.98 12.16 5.96
N PRO A 31 30.11 12.45 5.27
CA PRO A 31 31.26 13.09 5.91
C PRO A 31 30.94 14.50 6.44
N VAL A 32 30.14 15.28 5.70
CA VAL A 32 29.70 16.62 6.14
C VAL A 32 28.83 16.52 7.38
N LEU A 33 27.86 15.63 7.38
CA LEU A 33 26.99 15.38 8.52
C LEU A 33 27.78 14.91 9.76
N ARG A 34 28.69 13.95 9.60
CA ARG A 34 29.50 13.42 10.69
C ARG A 34 30.43 14.47 11.33
N ARG A 35 30.91 15.43 10.55
CA ARG A 35 31.75 16.52 11.07
C ARG A 35 30.98 17.39 12.05
N ARG A 36 29.72 17.70 11.76
CA ARG A 36 28.87 18.56 12.60
C ARG A 36 28.12 17.76 13.66
N TRP A 37 27.69 16.54 13.32
CA TRP A 37 26.91 15.65 14.19
C TRP A 37 27.50 14.24 14.15
N PRO A 38 28.52 13.93 14.95
CA PRO A 38 29.19 12.61 14.92
C PRO A 38 28.27 11.43 15.17
N ALA A 39 27.19 11.63 15.92
CA ALA A 39 26.21 10.60 16.25
C ALA A 39 25.07 10.46 15.20
N ALA A 40 25.01 11.28 14.14
CA ALA A 40 23.89 11.31 13.19
C ALA A 40 23.56 9.92 12.62
N ALA A 41 24.56 9.18 12.12
CA ALA A 41 24.34 7.85 11.55
C ALA A 41 23.76 6.86 12.57
N ARG A 42 24.23 6.90 13.82
CA ARG A 42 23.70 6.05 14.90
C ARG A 42 22.25 6.43 15.24
N THR A 43 21.95 7.71 15.31
CA THR A 43 20.60 8.21 15.60
C THR A 43 19.62 7.81 14.52
N VAL A 44 19.97 8.02 13.24
CA VAL A 44 19.14 7.60 12.10
C VAL A 44 18.96 6.07 12.08
N GLY A 45 20.03 5.29 12.31
CA GLY A 45 19.93 3.83 12.39
C GLY A 45 18.99 3.36 13.50
N ARG A 46 19.04 4.00 14.68
CA ARG A 46 18.12 3.69 15.77
C ARG A 46 16.65 4.00 15.42
N VAL A 47 16.41 5.17 14.80
CA VAL A 47 15.07 5.53 14.36
C VAL A 47 14.55 4.55 13.30
N ALA A 48 15.41 4.13 12.36
CA ALA A 48 15.06 3.14 11.34
C ALA A 48 14.68 1.78 11.96
N LEU A 49 15.42 1.31 12.97
CA LEU A 49 15.08 0.08 13.69
C LEU A 49 13.75 0.21 14.43
N GLN A 50 13.52 1.28 15.17
CA GLN A 50 12.24 1.51 15.86
C GLN A 50 11.07 1.60 14.88
N ALA A 51 11.28 2.22 13.72
CA ALA A 51 10.26 2.27 12.68
C ALA A 51 9.96 0.88 12.09
N ALA A 52 10.98 0.04 11.91
CA ALA A 52 10.79 -1.34 11.44
C ALA A 52 9.98 -2.17 12.46
N GLU A 53 10.32 -2.11 13.74
CA GLU A 53 9.58 -2.78 14.82
C GLU A 53 8.11 -2.30 14.88
N ALA A 54 7.89 -0.99 14.76
CA ALA A 54 6.53 -0.42 14.73
C ALA A 54 5.72 -0.93 13.53
N LEU A 55 6.35 -1.06 12.36
CA LEU A 55 5.71 -1.62 11.16
C LEU A 55 5.33 -3.09 11.32
N GLU A 56 6.13 -3.89 12.01
CA GLU A 56 5.80 -5.29 12.32
C GLU A 56 4.56 -5.40 13.20
N VAL A 57 4.50 -4.59 14.27
CA VAL A 57 3.32 -4.54 15.15
C VAL A 57 2.08 -4.06 14.38
N GLU A 58 2.24 -3.01 13.57
CA GLU A 58 1.16 -2.49 12.73
C GLU A 58 0.65 -3.56 11.74
N ALA A 59 1.54 -4.32 11.13
CA ALA A 59 1.19 -5.39 10.20
C ALA A 59 0.42 -6.54 10.91
N ALA A 60 0.83 -6.92 12.10
CA ALA A 60 0.16 -7.94 12.91
C ALA A 60 -1.26 -7.50 13.30
N VAL A 61 -1.43 -6.26 13.75
CA VAL A 61 -2.74 -5.68 14.06
C VAL A 61 -3.62 -5.63 12.81
N ALA A 62 -3.08 -5.15 11.68
CA ALA A 62 -3.81 -5.08 10.43
C ALA A 62 -4.26 -6.47 9.93
N ALA A 63 -3.45 -7.50 10.09
CA ALA A 63 -3.80 -8.87 9.74
C ALA A 63 -4.94 -9.41 10.62
N SER A 64 -4.87 -9.17 11.94
CA SER A 64 -5.94 -9.55 12.88
C SER A 64 -7.26 -8.84 12.57
N ASP A 65 -7.20 -7.53 12.30
CA ASP A 65 -8.37 -6.74 11.94
C ASP A 65 -8.97 -7.18 10.60
N LEU A 66 -8.11 -7.47 9.63
CA LEU A 66 -8.55 -7.96 8.34
C LEU A 66 -9.33 -9.27 8.48
N ALA A 67 -8.81 -10.22 9.24
CA ALA A 67 -9.50 -11.48 9.52
C ALA A 67 -10.87 -11.27 10.17
N ALA A 68 -11.01 -10.27 11.03
CA ALA A 68 -12.27 -9.93 11.70
C ALA A 68 -13.31 -9.28 10.75
N VAL A 69 -12.87 -8.53 9.74
CA VAL A 69 -13.79 -7.81 8.84
C VAL A 69 -14.04 -8.54 7.52
N GLU A 70 -13.27 -9.59 7.21
CA GLU A 70 -13.44 -10.36 5.99
C GLU A 70 -14.77 -11.07 5.90
N ASP A 71 -15.25 -11.17 4.64
CA ASP A 71 -16.44 -11.91 4.26
C ASP A 71 -16.19 -12.51 2.86
N GLY A 72 -15.58 -13.69 2.84
CA GLY A 72 -15.05 -14.30 1.64
C GLY A 72 -13.88 -13.50 1.04
N SER A 73 -13.96 -13.14 -0.23
CA SER A 73 -12.98 -12.26 -0.90
C SER A 73 -13.24 -10.77 -0.68
N ALA A 74 -14.38 -10.43 -0.08
CA ALA A 74 -14.83 -9.07 0.19
C ALA A 74 -14.53 -8.62 1.62
N ILE A 75 -14.74 -7.36 1.91
CA ILE A 75 -14.73 -6.79 3.27
C ILE A 75 -16.16 -6.40 3.67
N SER A 76 -16.60 -6.81 4.85
CA SER A 76 -17.83 -6.31 5.46
C SER A 76 -17.67 -4.83 5.83
N LEU A 77 -18.51 -3.98 5.24
CA LEU A 77 -18.49 -2.54 5.50
C LEU A 77 -18.91 -2.21 6.94
N GLU A 78 -19.88 -2.94 7.48
CA GLU A 78 -20.34 -2.77 8.87
C GLU A 78 -19.20 -3.03 9.86
N ARG A 79 -18.50 -4.16 9.71
CA ARG A 79 -17.38 -4.50 10.58
C ARG A 79 -16.21 -3.53 10.41
N LEU A 80 -15.92 -3.11 9.17
CA LEU A 80 -14.87 -2.14 8.89
C LEU A 80 -15.16 -0.80 9.58
N ARG A 81 -16.42 -0.32 9.52
CA ARG A 81 -16.86 0.93 10.17
C ARG A 81 -16.72 0.87 11.71
N GLY A 82 -16.79 -0.32 12.29
CA GLY A 82 -16.57 -0.52 13.73
C GLY A 82 -15.13 -0.29 14.19
N LEU A 83 -14.16 -0.26 13.26
CA LEU A 83 -12.77 0.03 13.58
C LEU A 83 -12.48 1.54 13.59
N PRO A 84 -11.52 2.02 14.41
CA PRO A 84 -11.00 3.39 14.30
C PRO A 84 -10.43 3.66 12.89
N GLU A 85 -10.58 4.88 12.39
CA GLU A 85 -10.16 5.23 11.02
C GLU A 85 -8.71 4.87 10.67
N PRO A 86 -7.68 5.05 11.54
CA PRO A 86 -6.33 4.59 11.26
C PRO A 86 -6.27 3.08 10.99
N ARG A 87 -7.00 2.27 11.76
CA ARG A 87 -7.06 0.81 11.58
C ARG A 87 -7.81 0.42 10.30
N GLN A 88 -8.89 1.13 9.94
CA GLN A 88 -9.57 0.95 8.66
C GLN A 88 -8.60 1.13 7.48
N ARG A 89 -7.73 2.16 7.53
CA ARG A 89 -6.72 2.40 6.49
C ARG A 89 -5.72 1.24 6.37
N GLN A 90 -5.28 0.69 7.50
CA GLN A 90 -4.33 -0.42 7.48
C GLN A 90 -4.97 -1.73 7.00
N VAL A 91 -6.19 -1.99 7.41
CA VAL A 91 -6.99 -3.13 6.91
C VAL A 91 -7.14 -3.07 5.39
N LEU A 92 -7.53 -1.91 4.83
CA LEU A 92 -7.67 -1.77 3.39
C LEU A 92 -6.33 -1.99 2.65
N ARG A 93 -5.21 -1.48 3.19
CA ARG A 93 -3.88 -1.74 2.61
C ARG A 93 -3.51 -3.22 2.67
N ALA A 94 -3.76 -3.88 3.81
CA ALA A 94 -3.47 -5.31 3.98
C ALA A 94 -4.31 -6.16 3.02
N TRP A 95 -5.60 -5.85 2.90
CA TRP A 95 -6.52 -6.51 1.98
C TRP A 95 -6.10 -6.37 0.52
N LEU A 96 -5.80 -5.15 0.07
CA LEU A 96 -5.36 -4.88 -1.30
C LEU A 96 -4.04 -5.60 -1.62
N ARG A 97 -3.06 -5.60 -0.70
CA ARG A 97 -1.80 -6.35 -0.87
C ARG A 97 -2.06 -7.84 -1.02
N ARG A 98 -2.91 -8.40 -0.18
CA ARG A 98 -3.25 -9.84 -0.24
C ARG A 98 -4.00 -10.21 -1.52
N ALA A 99 -4.84 -9.32 -2.02
CA ALA A 99 -5.51 -9.47 -3.31
C ALA A 99 -4.58 -9.25 -4.52
N GLY A 100 -3.30 -8.94 -4.31
CA GLY A 100 -2.35 -8.65 -5.39
C GLY A 100 -2.62 -7.33 -6.13
N LEU A 101 -3.41 -6.44 -5.53
CA LEU A 101 -3.79 -5.17 -6.14
C LEU A 101 -2.78 -4.05 -5.78
N PRO A 102 -2.48 -3.13 -6.71
CA PRO A 102 -1.62 -1.99 -6.42
C PRO A 102 -2.23 -1.09 -5.34
N LEU A 103 -1.37 -0.60 -4.45
CA LEU A 103 -1.84 0.28 -3.38
C LEU A 103 -2.16 1.67 -3.92
N PRO A 104 -3.28 2.27 -3.50
CA PRO A 104 -3.63 3.64 -3.84
C PRO A 104 -2.70 4.65 -3.14
N SER A 105 -2.64 5.87 -3.67
CA SER A 105 -2.03 6.99 -2.97
C SER A 105 -2.75 7.28 -1.64
N ALA A 106 -2.10 8.00 -0.73
CA ALA A 106 -2.73 8.40 0.54
C ALA A 106 -4.03 9.20 0.31
N ARG A 107 -4.07 10.06 -0.71
CA ARG A 107 -5.25 10.83 -1.12
C ARG A 107 -6.37 9.92 -1.63
N THR A 108 -6.05 8.98 -2.50
CA THR A 108 -7.02 8.02 -3.05
C THR A 108 -7.57 7.11 -1.96
N LEU A 109 -6.72 6.67 -1.00
CA LEU A 109 -7.16 5.86 0.14
C LEU A 109 -8.10 6.64 1.07
N ALA A 110 -7.84 7.93 1.28
CA ALA A 110 -8.73 8.80 2.05
C ALA A 110 -10.08 8.99 1.35
N ALA A 111 -10.08 9.20 0.02
CA ALA A 111 -11.30 9.25 -0.79
C ALA A 111 -12.06 7.93 -0.72
N LEU A 112 -11.38 6.78 -0.86
CA LEU A 112 -11.99 5.46 -0.71
C LEU A 112 -12.71 5.32 0.63
N LEU A 113 -12.06 5.68 1.73
CA LEU A 113 -12.68 5.62 3.06
C LEU A 113 -13.88 6.56 3.16
N HIS A 114 -13.78 7.77 2.65
CA HIS A 114 -14.88 8.72 2.70
C HIS A 114 -16.05 8.29 1.81
N ASP A 115 -15.80 8.03 0.53
CA ASP A 115 -16.86 7.83 -0.46
C ASP A 115 -17.52 6.45 -0.31
N VAL A 116 -16.71 5.41 -0.01
CA VAL A 116 -17.24 4.05 0.07
C VAL A 116 -17.79 3.73 1.44
N THR A 117 -17.25 4.32 2.53
CA THR A 117 -17.74 4.04 3.88
C THR A 117 -18.89 4.95 4.31
N ARG A 118 -19.01 6.18 3.78
CA ARG A 118 -19.98 7.20 4.25
C ARG A 118 -21.10 7.51 3.26
N SER A 119 -21.02 7.05 2.00
CA SER A 119 -22.08 7.29 1.02
C SER A 119 -23.39 6.60 1.42
N ALA A 120 -24.52 7.22 1.07
CA ALA A 120 -25.84 6.63 1.23
C ALA A 120 -25.97 5.29 0.49
N ASP A 121 -26.89 4.44 0.91
CA ASP A 121 -27.01 3.05 0.42
C ASP A 121 -27.60 2.92 -1.00
N ASP A 122 -28.10 4.03 -1.56
CA ASP A 122 -28.71 4.11 -2.90
C ASP A 122 -27.70 4.21 -4.05
N ARG A 123 -26.41 4.39 -3.74
CA ARG A 123 -25.34 4.51 -4.74
C ARG A 123 -24.36 3.34 -4.63
N VAL A 124 -23.79 2.94 -5.77
CA VAL A 124 -22.64 2.01 -5.84
C VAL A 124 -21.38 2.85 -6.01
N PRO A 125 -20.82 3.39 -4.90
CA PRO A 125 -19.61 4.18 -5.00
C PRO A 125 -18.46 3.30 -5.45
N CYS A 126 -17.69 3.81 -6.41
CA CYS A 126 -16.52 3.15 -6.97
C CYS A 126 -15.35 4.14 -6.97
N VAL A 127 -14.19 3.70 -6.48
CA VAL A 127 -12.95 4.47 -6.52
C VAL A 127 -11.94 3.71 -7.36
N ASN A 128 -11.42 4.39 -8.38
CA ASN A 128 -10.48 3.84 -9.35
C ASN A 128 -9.11 4.49 -9.16
N TRP A 129 -8.04 3.71 -9.38
CA TRP A 129 -6.67 4.19 -9.53
C TRP A 129 -5.91 3.27 -10.50
N PRO A 130 -4.74 3.67 -11.01
CA PRO A 130 -4.01 2.84 -11.97
C PRO A 130 -3.82 1.40 -11.50
N GLY A 131 -4.36 0.46 -12.27
CA GLY A 131 -4.27 -0.99 -12.04
C GLY A 131 -5.26 -1.59 -11.05
N ALA A 132 -6.15 -0.81 -10.42
CA ALA A 132 -7.17 -1.36 -9.53
C ALA A 132 -8.40 -0.45 -9.36
N ARG A 133 -9.49 -1.05 -8.91
CA ARG A 133 -10.70 -0.37 -8.46
C ARG A 133 -11.29 -1.07 -7.25
N VAL A 134 -11.94 -0.28 -6.39
CA VAL A 134 -12.75 -0.77 -5.27
C VAL A 134 -14.15 -0.20 -5.36
N TYR A 135 -15.14 -1.05 -5.22
CA TYR A 135 -16.54 -0.63 -5.23
C TYR A 135 -17.31 -1.26 -4.07
N ARG A 136 -18.40 -0.61 -3.69
CA ARG A 136 -19.35 -1.11 -2.68
C ARG A 136 -20.54 -1.76 -3.34
N TYR A 137 -20.91 -2.94 -2.86
CA TYR A 137 -22.13 -3.63 -3.25
C TYR A 137 -22.70 -4.39 -2.07
N ARG A 138 -23.98 -4.17 -1.77
CA ARG A 138 -24.74 -4.83 -0.67
C ARG A 138 -23.99 -4.87 0.66
N GLY A 139 -23.47 -3.71 1.09
CA GLY A 139 -22.76 -3.58 2.37
C GLY A 139 -21.36 -4.23 2.42
N ARG A 140 -20.82 -4.61 1.27
CA ARG A 140 -19.48 -5.21 1.12
C ARG A 140 -18.60 -4.41 0.18
N LEU A 141 -17.29 -4.46 0.39
CA LEU A 141 -16.29 -3.89 -0.51
C LEU A 141 -15.66 -4.97 -1.36
N PHE A 142 -15.59 -4.74 -2.64
CA PHE A 142 -14.96 -5.60 -3.63
C PHE A 142 -13.80 -4.86 -4.28
N GLY A 143 -12.66 -5.53 -4.44
CA GLY A 143 -11.49 -5.03 -5.15
C GLY A 143 -11.24 -5.87 -6.39
N THR A 144 -11.01 -5.22 -7.52
CA THR A 144 -10.66 -5.90 -8.78
C THR A 144 -9.50 -5.18 -9.45
N ALA A 145 -8.74 -5.91 -10.27
CA ALA A 145 -7.82 -5.28 -11.19
C ALA A 145 -8.60 -4.33 -12.09
N GLY A 146 -8.07 -3.13 -12.30
CA GLY A 146 -8.62 -2.14 -13.22
C GLY A 146 -7.81 -2.15 -14.51
N ASP A 147 -8.48 -1.98 -15.63
CA ASP A 147 -7.78 -1.68 -16.86
C ASP A 147 -7.07 -0.34 -16.74
N ASN A 148 -5.91 -0.21 -17.34
CA ASN A 148 -5.03 0.98 -17.22
C ASN A 148 -5.60 2.22 -17.93
N GLU A 149 -6.82 2.14 -18.45
CA GLU A 149 -7.56 3.25 -19.02
C GLU A 149 -8.37 3.97 -17.94
N ALA A 150 -7.78 5.05 -17.44
CA ALA A 150 -8.48 6.05 -16.64
C ALA A 150 -9.48 6.78 -17.55
N THR A 151 -10.64 6.20 -17.75
CA THR A 151 -11.87 6.92 -18.14
C THR A 151 -12.93 5.90 -18.57
N GLY A 152 -13.80 5.58 -17.65
CA GLY A 152 -15.01 4.87 -17.99
C GLY A 152 -15.89 4.84 -16.75
N ALA A 153 -17.06 5.45 -16.85
CA ALA A 153 -18.14 5.16 -15.92
C ALA A 153 -18.24 3.64 -15.75
N PRO A 154 -18.67 3.12 -14.59
CA PRO A 154 -18.98 1.71 -14.45
C PRO A 154 -19.86 1.32 -15.65
N PRO A 155 -19.75 0.08 -16.17
CA PRO A 155 -20.64 -0.34 -17.23
C PRO A 155 -22.07 -0.18 -16.73
N GLY A 156 -22.58 1.00 -16.91
CA GLY A 156 -23.95 1.42 -16.64
C GLY A 156 -24.79 1.00 -17.83
N GLY A 157 -24.85 -0.27 -18.07
CA GLY A 157 -25.91 -0.83 -18.87
C GLY A 157 -27.19 -0.69 -18.05
N ILE A 158 -28.15 0.10 -18.55
CA ILE A 158 -29.52 0.04 -18.04
C ILE A 158 -29.96 -1.41 -18.24
N TRP A 159 -30.13 -2.13 -17.14
CA TRP A 159 -30.66 -3.50 -17.21
C TRP A 159 -32.10 -3.44 -17.73
N HIS A 160 -32.35 -4.07 -18.88
CA HIS A 160 -33.68 -4.31 -19.36
C HIS A 160 -34.10 -5.72 -18.97
N PRO A 161 -35.28 -5.95 -18.36
CA PRO A 161 -35.78 -7.27 -18.09
C PRO A 161 -35.81 -8.11 -19.37
N GLY A 162 -35.07 -9.26 -19.37
CA GLY A 162 -34.99 -10.16 -20.53
C GLY A 162 -33.63 -10.17 -21.24
N THR A 163 -32.67 -9.32 -20.90
CA THR A 163 -31.29 -9.42 -21.39
C THR A 163 -30.44 -10.31 -20.49
N VAL A 164 -29.84 -11.34 -21.08
CA VAL A 164 -28.82 -12.16 -20.41
C VAL A 164 -27.52 -11.38 -20.37
N PHE A 165 -27.06 -11.02 -19.15
CA PHE A 165 -25.73 -10.49 -18.97
C PHE A 165 -24.72 -11.64 -19.01
N ASP A 166 -23.82 -11.61 -19.97
CA ASP A 166 -22.65 -12.48 -19.96
C ASP A 166 -21.68 -11.97 -18.91
N LEU A 167 -21.55 -12.69 -17.79
CA LEU A 167 -20.65 -12.40 -16.69
C LEU A 167 -19.21 -12.87 -16.97
N GLY A 168 -18.91 -13.32 -18.18
CA GLY A 168 -17.59 -13.83 -18.55
C GLY A 168 -17.16 -14.97 -17.62
N SER A 169 -15.92 -14.93 -17.15
CA SER A 169 -15.31 -15.98 -16.30
C SER A 169 -15.78 -15.99 -14.83
N LEU A 170 -16.86 -15.31 -14.47
CA LEU A 170 -17.46 -15.27 -13.12
C LEU A 170 -18.72 -16.12 -13.00
N GLY A 171 -19.02 -16.93 -14.00
CA GLY A 171 -20.10 -17.92 -14.00
C GLY A 171 -19.65 -19.29 -13.54
#